data_9240939387a64d6a2264a9061c9fa606
#
_entry.id   9240939387a64d6a2264a9061c9fa606
#
_cell.length_a   1.000
_cell.length_b   1.000
_cell.length_c   1.000
_cell.angle_alpha   90.00
_cell.angle_beta   90.00
_cell.angle_gamma   90.00
#
_symmetry.space_group_name_H-M   'P 1'
#
loop_
_entity.id
_entity.type
_entity.pdbx_description
1 polymer ?
#
loop_
_entity_poly.entity_id
_entity_poly.type
_entity_poly.pdbx_seq_one_letter_code
_entity_poly.pdbx_strand_id
1 'polypeptide(L)'
;MPIFLLFVILFAIWLRYETRKNSQIEAEANSDFAEKERQANFTRKADITNLDYIHIPLDSLPFMGKYESVQSSYSPSANISSLTRSEILACEKNVIALSNKKILNLGGLSNTDIKMKYGVANLQILMQYDDNFSKLSRALARWGKLLFDAGELTAAKKVLSSAISCKADIEEAFITLAKIYRQEDNELGISDLVEACDCFDELRKNNIINQIASV
;
A
#
# COMPACT_ATOMS: atom_id res chain seq x y z
N MET A 1 45.27 -37.84 9.04
CA MET A 1 44.36 -38.32 7.96
C MET A 1 43.02 -38.89 8.45
N PRO A 2 42.92 -39.79 9.47
CA PRO A 2 41.61 -40.39 9.83
C PRO A 2 40.62 -39.40 10.45
N ILE A 3 41.08 -38.40 11.18
CA ILE A 3 40.22 -37.40 11.85
C ILE A 3 39.48 -36.51 10.83
N PHE A 4 40.13 -36.09 9.75
CA PHE A 4 39.48 -35.32 8.69
C PHE A 4 38.38 -36.10 7.99
N LEU A 5 38.61 -37.39 7.73
CA LEU A 5 37.61 -38.23 7.09
C LEU A 5 36.37 -38.41 7.98
N LEU A 6 36.58 -38.52 9.30
CA LEU A 6 35.49 -38.59 10.28
C LEU A 6 34.64 -37.32 10.28
N PHE A 7 35.25 -36.14 10.22
CA PHE A 7 34.54 -34.88 10.08
C PHE A 7 33.71 -34.80 8.80
N VAL A 8 34.26 -35.24 7.67
CA VAL A 8 33.54 -35.26 6.39
C VAL A 8 32.32 -36.17 6.46
N ILE A 9 32.46 -37.33 7.08
CA ILE A 9 31.33 -38.28 7.24
C ILE A 9 30.25 -37.69 8.15
N LEU A 10 30.62 -37.11 9.29
CA LEU A 10 29.68 -36.49 10.21
C LEU A 10 28.96 -35.31 9.55
N PHE A 11 29.68 -34.48 8.80
CA PHE A 11 29.11 -33.39 8.04
C PHE A 11 28.12 -33.87 6.96
N ALA A 12 28.47 -34.92 6.23
CA ALA A 12 27.59 -35.50 5.23
C ALA A 12 26.29 -36.09 5.85
N ILE A 13 26.41 -36.72 7.04
CA ILE A 13 25.25 -37.24 7.78
C ILE A 13 24.37 -36.08 8.27
N TRP A 14 24.99 -35.04 8.84
CA TRP A 14 24.29 -33.85 9.29
C TRP A 14 23.57 -33.14 8.13
N LEU A 15 24.26 -32.95 7.00
CA LEU A 15 23.69 -32.30 5.81
C LEU A 15 22.49 -33.11 5.27
N ARG A 16 22.62 -34.44 5.25
CA ARG A 16 21.53 -35.34 4.83
C ARG A 16 20.34 -35.28 5.77
N TYR A 17 20.57 -35.16 7.07
CA TYR A 17 19.53 -35.00 8.08
C TYR A 17 18.81 -33.68 7.90
N GLU A 18 19.54 -32.59 7.77
CA GLU A 18 18.99 -31.25 7.58
C GLU A 18 18.18 -31.13 6.29
N THR A 19 18.71 -31.67 5.19
CA THR A 19 17.99 -31.71 3.90
C THR A 19 16.67 -32.48 3.98
N ARG A 20 16.68 -33.63 4.67
CA ARG A 20 15.45 -34.44 4.88
C ARG A 20 14.43 -33.70 5.74
N LYS A 21 14.87 -33.06 6.82
CA LYS A 21 14.03 -32.26 7.71
C LYS A 21 13.37 -31.12 6.95
N ASN A 22 14.14 -30.38 6.16
CA ASN A 22 13.62 -29.28 5.35
C ASN A 22 12.61 -29.78 4.30
N SER A 23 12.90 -30.91 3.63
CA SER A 23 11.96 -31.48 2.65
C SER A 23 10.65 -31.96 3.28
N GLN A 24 10.67 -32.42 4.53
CA GLN A 24 9.44 -32.78 5.26
C GLN A 24 8.63 -31.57 5.63
N ILE A 25 9.26 -30.49 6.13
CA ILE A 25 8.62 -29.22 6.45
C ILE A 25 7.96 -28.61 5.19
N GLU A 26 8.67 -28.64 4.06
CA GLU A 26 8.13 -28.17 2.78
C GLU A 26 6.95 -29.04 2.31
N ALA A 27 7.02 -30.36 2.47
CA ALA A 27 5.93 -31.25 2.09
C ALA A 27 4.68 -31.04 2.96
N GLU A 28 4.84 -30.86 4.27
CA GLU A 28 3.75 -30.54 5.19
C GLU A 28 3.13 -29.17 4.85
N ALA A 29 3.95 -28.12 4.66
CA ALA A 29 3.49 -26.80 4.28
C ALA A 29 2.72 -26.80 2.94
N ASN A 30 3.20 -27.56 1.96
CA ASN A 30 2.53 -27.72 0.67
C ASN A 30 1.19 -28.48 0.80
N SER A 31 1.14 -29.52 1.66
CA SER A 31 -0.11 -30.25 1.91
C SER A 31 -1.16 -29.39 2.62
N ASP A 32 -0.74 -28.61 3.62
CA ASP A 32 -1.60 -27.68 4.34
C ASP A 32 -2.14 -26.56 3.42
N PHE A 33 -1.27 -26.03 2.54
CA PHE A 33 -1.67 -25.06 1.54
C PHE A 33 -2.69 -25.64 0.56
N ALA A 34 -2.43 -26.86 0.05
CA ALA A 34 -3.34 -27.53 -0.88
C ALA A 34 -4.70 -27.80 -0.25
N GLU A 35 -4.74 -28.19 1.03
CA GLU A 35 -6.00 -28.42 1.76
C GLU A 35 -6.76 -27.10 1.97
N LYS A 36 -6.08 -26.02 2.39
CA LYS A 36 -6.68 -24.67 2.50
C LYS A 36 -7.24 -24.20 1.16
N GLU A 37 -6.48 -24.36 0.09
CA GLU A 37 -6.91 -23.99 -1.26
C GLU A 37 -8.13 -24.79 -1.72
N ARG A 38 -8.15 -26.09 -1.40
CA ARG A 38 -9.30 -26.96 -1.66
C ARG A 38 -10.56 -26.45 -0.92
N GLN A 39 -10.44 -26.19 0.38
CA GLN A 39 -11.54 -25.66 1.19
C GLN A 39 -12.03 -24.30 0.67
N ALA A 40 -11.09 -23.41 0.33
CA ALA A 40 -11.38 -22.10 -0.23
C ALA A 40 -12.19 -22.19 -1.53
N ASN A 41 -11.90 -23.18 -2.38
CA ASN A 41 -12.60 -23.37 -3.65
C ASN A 41 -14.04 -23.87 -3.48
N PHE A 42 -14.42 -24.40 -2.33
CA PHE A 42 -15.81 -24.80 -2.00
C PHE A 42 -16.58 -23.72 -1.22
N THR A 43 -15.93 -22.60 -0.88
CA THR A 43 -16.59 -21.53 -0.12
C THR A 43 -17.68 -20.86 -0.95
N ARG A 44 -18.86 -20.72 -0.33
CA ARG A 44 -20.02 -20.07 -0.96
C ARG A 44 -19.74 -18.58 -1.18
N LYS A 45 -20.37 -18.03 -2.23
CA LYS A 45 -20.34 -16.59 -2.50
C LYS A 45 -20.91 -15.82 -1.32
N ALA A 46 -20.11 -14.93 -0.72
CA ALA A 46 -20.56 -14.00 0.30
C ALA A 46 -21.16 -12.73 -0.33
N ASP A 47 -21.94 -12.00 0.44
CA ASP A 47 -22.36 -10.65 0.07
C ASP A 47 -21.20 -9.68 0.27
N ILE A 48 -20.88 -8.93 -0.78
CA ILE A 48 -19.81 -7.92 -0.80
C ILE A 48 -20.36 -6.50 -0.95
N THR A 49 -21.67 -6.31 -0.72
CA THR A 49 -22.32 -4.99 -0.93
C THR A 49 -21.85 -3.97 0.11
N ASN A 50 -21.65 -4.40 1.37
CA ASN A 50 -21.38 -3.54 2.52
C ASN A 50 -19.96 -3.75 3.07
N LEU A 51 -18.95 -3.81 2.18
CA LEU A 51 -17.55 -3.80 2.61
C LEU A 51 -17.08 -2.38 2.90
N ASP A 52 -15.96 -2.25 3.60
CA ASP A 52 -15.32 -0.96 3.91
C ASP A 52 -14.68 -0.34 2.64
N TYR A 53 -15.56 0.11 1.72
CA TYR A 53 -15.13 0.75 0.48
C TYR A 53 -14.55 2.13 0.73
N ILE A 54 -13.43 2.41 0.09
CA ILE A 54 -12.76 3.70 0.17
C ILE A 54 -13.46 4.70 -0.76
N HIS A 55 -13.84 5.84 -0.19
CA HIS A 55 -14.40 6.97 -0.91
C HIS A 55 -13.36 8.08 -1.05
N ILE A 56 -13.17 8.56 -2.27
CA ILE A 56 -12.21 9.64 -2.54
C ILE A 56 -12.86 10.98 -2.16
N PRO A 57 -12.27 11.79 -1.25
CA PRO A 57 -12.82 13.07 -0.85
C PRO A 57 -12.49 14.16 -1.90
N LEU A 58 -13.12 14.11 -3.07
CA LEU A 58 -12.82 14.99 -4.21
C LEU A 58 -12.86 16.48 -3.85
N ASP A 59 -13.83 16.90 -3.01
CA ASP A 59 -14.02 18.30 -2.65
C ASP A 59 -12.87 18.88 -1.81
N SER A 60 -12.10 18.05 -1.14
CA SER A 60 -10.95 18.45 -0.32
C SER A 60 -9.63 18.52 -1.09
N LEU A 61 -9.57 17.90 -2.27
CA LEU A 61 -8.35 17.80 -3.07
C LEU A 61 -8.11 19.06 -3.92
N PRO A 62 -6.85 19.52 -4.02
CA PRO A 62 -6.49 20.76 -4.72
C PRO A 62 -6.32 20.52 -6.23
N PHE A 63 -7.40 20.29 -6.96
CA PHE A 63 -7.35 20.10 -8.40
C PHE A 63 -6.99 21.38 -9.15
N MET A 64 -6.00 21.30 -10.04
CA MET A 64 -5.61 22.36 -10.98
C MET A 64 -6.38 22.29 -12.29
N GLY A 65 -6.78 21.09 -12.70
CA GLY A 65 -7.52 20.85 -13.93
C GLY A 65 -8.99 21.22 -13.78
N LYS A 66 -9.63 21.52 -14.92
CA LYS A 66 -11.09 21.70 -14.99
C LYS A 66 -11.72 20.35 -15.29
N TYR A 67 -12.54 19.84 -14.38
CA TYR A 67 -13.26 18.56 -14.51
C TYR A 67 -14.74 18.76 -14.25
N GLU A 68 -15.60 18.02 -14.95
CA GLU A 68 -17.06 18.13 -14.79
C GLU A 68 -17.54 17.78 -13.37
N SER A 69 -16.81 16.86 -12.72
CA SER A 69 -17.15 16.33 -11.38
C SER A 69 -16.56 17.14 -10.22
N VAL A 70 -15.71 18.13 -10.49
CA VAL A 70 -14.97 18.85 -9.44
C VAL A 70 -14.85 20.33 -9.82
N GLN A 71 -15.24 21.20 -8.89
CA GLN A 71 -14.94 22.63 -9.03
C GLN A 71 -13.47 22.86 -8.68
N SER A 72 -12.66 23.23 -9.70
CA SER A 72 -11.27 23.62 -9.49
C SER A 72 -11.22 24.86 -8.59
N SER A 73 -10.70 24.68 -7.38
CA SER A 73 -10.54 25.76 -6.39
C SER A 73 -9.07 26.16 -6.18
N TYR A 74 -8.15 25.53 -6.91
CA TYR A 74 -6.71 25.68 -6.69
C TYR A 74 -6.02 26.30 -7.91
N SER A 75 -5.32 27.42 -7.67
CA SER A 75 -4.42 28.05 -8.65
C SER A 75 -2.99 27.91 -8.14
N PRO A 76 -2.15 27.11 -8.81
CA PRO A 76 -0.76 26.92 -8.40
C PRO A 76 0.04 28.21 -8.61
N SER A 77 1.17 28.32 -7.89
CA SER A 77 2.11 29.42 -8.10
C SER A 77 2.66 29.42 -9.55
N ALA A 78 3.12 30.57 -10.00
CA ALA A 78 3.63 30.76 -11.37
C ALA A 78 4.92 29.96 -11.66
N ASN A 79 5.55 29.39 -10.62
CA ASN A 79 6.85 28.75 -10.71
C ASN A 79 6.83 27.26 -11.07
N ILE A 80 5.66 26.64 -11.23
CA ILE A 80 5.56 25.23 -11.62
C ILE A 80 5.94 25.06 -13.09
N SER A 81 6.93 24.21 -13.37
CA SER A 81 7.34 23.89 -14.74
C SER A 81 6.19 23.28 -15.54
N SER A 82 6.19 23.47 -16.87
CA SER A 82 5.17 22.87 -17.75
C SER A 82 5.16 21.33 -17.67
N LEU A 83 6.32 20.71 -17.48
CA LEU A 83 6.46 19.26 -17.30
C LEU A 83 5.79 18.79 -16.00
N THR A 84 6.16 19.39 -14.87
CA THR A 84 5.57 19.09 -13.55
C THR A 84 4.06 19.28 -13.57
N ARG A 85 3.57 20.36 -14.19
CA ARG A 85 2.14 20.61 -14.35
C ARG A 85 1.45 19.46 -15.13
N SER A 86 2.04 19.01 -16.21
CA SER A 86 1.47 17.89 -17.00
C SER A 86 1.41 16.59 -16.22
N GLU A 87 2.41 16.29 -15.39
CA GLU A 87 2.44 15.11 -14.52
C GLU A 87 1.39 15.18 -13.40
N ILE A 88 1.22 16.36 -12.77
CA ILE A 88 0.15 16.58 -11.78
C ILE A 88 -1.22 16.38 -12.42
N LEU A 89 -1.48 16.96 -13.59
CA LEU A 89 -2.75 16.76 -14.31
C LEU A 89 -2.99 15.28 -14.67
N ALA A 90 -1.95 14.52 -14.96
CA ALA A 90 -2.08 13.09 -15.19
C ALA A 90 -2.48 12.33 -13.90
N CYS A 91 -1.90 12.69 -12.74
CA CYS A 91 -2.30 12.14 -11.45
C CYS A 91 -3.76 12.48 -11.11
N GLU A 92 -4.17 13.74 -11.30
CA GLU A 92 -5.54 14.20 -11.10
C GLU A 92 -6.54 13.39 -11.94
N LYS A 93 -6.26 13.21 -13.24
CA LYS A 93 -7.10 12.41 -14.15
C LYS A 93 -7.25 10.97 -13.65
N ASN A 94 -6.16 10.37 -13.15
CA ASN A 94 -6.20 9.01 -12.59
C ASN A 94 -7.10 8.95 -11.35
N VAL A 95 -7.02 9.92 -10.45
CA VAL A 95 -7.85 10.00 -9.25
C VAL A 95 -9.33 10.16 -9.63
N ILE A 96 -9.65 11.06 -10.56
CA ILE A 96 -11.01 11.27 -11.04
C ILE A 96 -11.57 10.03 -11.75
N ALA A 97 -10.76 9.35 -12.55
CA ALA A 97 -11.19 8.10 -13.23
C ALA A 97 -11.51 6.96 -12.25
N LEU A 98 -11.04 7.07 -11.01
CA LEU A 98 -11.31 6.11 -9.93
C LEU A 98 -12.50 6.51 -9.04
N SER A 99 -12.94 7.75 -9.06
CA SER A 99 -13.96 8.28 -8.13
C SER A 99 -15.31 7.55 -8.22
N ASN A 100 -15.67 7.04 -9.40
CA ASN A 100 -16.90 6.30 -9.64
C ASN A 100 -16.71 4.77 -9.57
N LYS A 101 -15.53 4.30 -9.15
CA LYS A 101 -15.22 2.87 -9.04
C LYS A 101 -15.25 2.44 -7.59
N LYS A 102 -15.59 1.17 -7.37
CA LYS A 102 -15.38 0.57 -6.05
C LYS A 102 -13.91 0.37 -5.79
N ILE A 103 -13.46 0.78 -4.62
CA ILE A 103 -12.07 0.74 -4.18
C ILE A 103 -12.05 0.04 -2.83
N LEU A 104 -11.23 -0.99 -2.70
CA LEU A 104 -11.12 -1.77 -1.47
C LEU A 104 -9.67 -2.15 -1.23
N ASN A 105 -9.18 -1.93 -0.02
CA ASN A 105 -7.86 -2.38 0.38
C ASN A 105 -7.95 -3.83 0.88
N LEU A 106 -7.32 -4.75 0.19
CA LEU A 106 -7.19 -6.16 0.56
C LEU A 106 -5.75 -6.52 0.99
N GLY A 107 -4.95 -5.52 1.29
CA GLY A 107 -3.57 -5.70 1.75
C GLY A 107 -3.50 -6.71 2.91
N GLY A 108 -2.49 -7.58 2.87
CA GLY A 108 -2.29 -8.64 3.86
C GLY A 108 -3.14 -9.91 3.66
N LEU A 109 -4.07 -9.94 2.70
CA LEU A 109 -4.84 -11.14 2.36
C LEU A 109 -4.27 -11.83 1.12
N SER A 110 -4.04 -13.14 1.23
CA SER A 110 -3.74 -13.98 0.07
C SER A 110 -5.00 -14.26 -0.76
N ASN A 111 -4.82 -14.72 -2.01
CA ASN A 111 -5.95 -15.15 -2.84
C ASN A 111 -6.78 -16.26 -2.17
N THR A 112 -6.14 -17.15 -1.43
CA THR A 112 -6.80 -18.21 -0.67
C THR A 112 -7.64 -17.63 0.47
N ASP A 113 -7.12 -16.64 1.20
CA ASP A 113 -7.87 -15.96 2.26
C ASP A 113 -9.09 -15.22 1.70
N ILE A 114 -8.93 -14.55 0.57
CA ILE A 114 -10.03 -13.85 -0.12
C ILE A 114 -11.11 -14.86 -0.55
N LYS A 115 -10.72 -16.01 -1.12
CA LYS A 115 -11.67 -17.07 -1.48
C LYS A 115 -12.39 -17.63 -0.25
N MET A 116 -11.65 -17.90 0.84
CA MET A 116 -12.24 -18.41 2.09
C MET A 116 -13.22 -17.42 2.71
N LYS A 117 -12.90 -16.13 2.68
CA LYS A 117 -13.73 -15.10 3.31
C LYS A 117 -14.95 -14.69 2.47
N TYR A 118 -14.76 -14.59 1.16
CA TYR A 118 -15.76 -13.99 0.27
C TYR A 118 -16.29 -14.94 -0.82
N GLY A 119 -15.71 -16.12 -0.95
CA GLY A 119 -16.05 -17.12 -1.96
C GLY A 119 -15.33 -16.89 -3.30
N VAL A 120 -15.07 -17.99 -4.00
CA VAL A 120 -14.35 -18.00 -5.28
C VAL A 120 -14.99 -17.08 -6.32
N ALA A 121 -16.32 -17.01 -6.37
CA ALA A 121 -17.04 -16.20 -7.34
C ALA A 121 -16.80 -14.69 -7.18
N ASN A 122 -16.34 -14.24 -6.02
CA ASN A 122 -16.02 -12.84 -5.76
C ASN A 122 -14.56 -12.50 -5.99
N LEU A 123 -13.66 -13.48 -6.12
CA LEU A 123 -12.22 -13.25 -6.18
C LEU A 123 -11.84 -12.22 -7.26
N GLN A 124 -12.29 -12.44 -8.49
CA GLN A 124 -11.90 -11.59 -9.61
C GLN A 124 -12.35 -10.13 -9.44
N ILE A 125 -13.56 -9.92 -8.96
CA ILE A 125 -14.11 -8.57 -8.76
C ILE A 125 -13.43 -7.87 -7.57
N LEU A 126 -13.13 -8.60 -6.50
CA LEU A 126 -12.42 -8.07 -5.34
C LEU A 126 -10.97 -7.71 -5.68
N MET A 127 -10.28 -8.53 -6.48
CA MET A 127 -8.95 -8.19 -6.99
C MET A 127 -8.96 -6.92 -7.86
N GLN A 128 -10.04 -6.70 -8.64
CA GLN A 128 -10.20 -5.45 -9.39
C GLN A 128 -10.36 -4.24 -8.45
N TYR A 129 -11.08 -4.39 -7.33
CA TYR A 129 -11.23 -3.30 -6.36
C TYR A 129 -9.92 -2.99 -5.63
N ASP A 130 -9.11 -4.00 -5.37
CA ASP A 130 -7.77 -3.86 -4.80
C ASP A 130 -6.76 -3.23 -5.80
N ASP A 131 -6.87 -3.57 -7.09
CA ASP A 131 -6.10 -2.91 -8.14
C ASP A 131 -6.47 -1.41 -8.25
N ASN A 132 -7.76 -1.07 -8.10
CA ASN A 132 -8.20 0.32 -8.02
C ASN A 132 -7.59 1.04 -6.80
N PHE A 133 -7.51 0.36 -5.64
CA PHE A 133 -6.85 0.89 -4.45
C PHE A 133 -5.37 1.16 -4.70
N SER A 134 -4.65 0.19 -5.27
CA SER A 134 -3.24 0.33 -5.59
C SER A 134 -2.96 1.48 -6.58
N LYS A 135 -3.87 1.70 -7.56
CA LYS A 135 -3.79 2.82 -8.49
C LYS A 135 -4.03 4.15 -7.81
N LEU A 136 -5.03 4.22 -6.91
CA LEU A 136 -5.34 5.42 -6.13
C LEU A 136 -4.17 5.81 -5.24
N SER A 137 -3.65 4.87 -4.45
CA SER A 137 -2.54 5.09 -3.51
C SER A 137 -1.32 5.66 -4.23
N ARG A 138 -0.93 5.06 -5.35
CA ARG A 138 0.18 5.55 -6.18
C ARG A 138 -0.08 6.93 -6.79
N ALA A 139 -1.30 7.17 -7.27
CA ALA A 139 -1.65 8.46 -7.86
C ALA A 139 -1.60 9.60 -6.82
N LEU A 140 -2.16 9.38 -5.62
CA LEU A 140 -2.14 10.37 -4.54
C LEU A 140 -0.73 10.61 -4.02
N ALA A 141 0.06 9.55 -3.76
CA ALA A 141 1.43 9.69 -3.29
C ALA A 141 2.30 10.48 -4.30
N ARG A 142 2.23 10.12 -5.60
CA ARG A 142 2.96 10.83 -6.65
C ARG A 142 2.50 12.28 -6.78
N TRP A 143 1.21 12.54 -6.75
CA TRP A 143 0.65 13.89 -6.82
C TRP A 143 1.14 14.75 -5.66
N GLY A 144 1.04 14.25 -4.43
CA GLY A 144 1.53 14.95 -3.25
C GLY A 144 3.02 15.24 -3.30
N LYS A 145 3.84 14.28 -3.77
CA LYS A 145 5.28 14.45 -3.95
C LYS A 145 5.60 15.53 -4.99
N LEU A 146 4.94 15.51 -6.15
CA LEU A 146 5.14 16.53 -7.19
C LEU A 146 4.79 17.95 -6.70
N LEU A 147 3.71 18.08 -5.92
CA LEU A 147 3.35 19.36 -5.30
C LEU A 147 4.38 19.80 -4.26
N PHE A 148 4.87 18.88 -3.44
CA PHE A 148 5.92 19.16 -2.46
C PHE A 148 7.21 19.66 -3.14
N ASP A 149 7.66 18.96 -4.18
CA ASP A 149 8.88 19.32 -4.93
C ASP A 149 8.71 20.66 -5.69
N ALA A 150 7.49 21.03 -6.01
CA ALA A 150 7.16 22.33 -6.60
C ALA A 150 7.03 23.46 -5.56
N GLY A 151 7.18 23.18 -4.26
CA GLY A 151 7.03 24.14 -3.18
C GLY A 151 5.58 24.45 -2.77
N GLU A 152 4.61 23.72 -3.31
CA GLU A 152 3.17 23.88 -3.05
C GLU A 152 2.76 23.12 -1.77
N LEU A 153 3.36 23.47 -0.63
CA LEU A 153 3.29 22.69 0.61
C LEU A 153 1.86 22.48 1.11
N THR A 154 1.02 23.52 1.07
CA THR A 154 -0.37 23.42 1.52
C THR A 154 -1.19 22.46 0.67
N ALA A 155 -0.98 22.46 -0.65
CA ALA A 155 -1.64 21.54 -1.56
C ALA A 155 -1.10 20.11 -1.41
N ALA A 156 0.22 19.96 -1.30
CA ALA A 156 0.89 18.68 -1.03
C ALA A 156 0.36 18.03 0.25
N LYS A 157 0.27 18.80 1.34
CA LYS A 157 -0.29 18.36 2.62
C LYS A 157 -1.70 17.79 2.47
N LYS A 158 -2.61 18.50 1.77
CA LYS A 158 -3.98 18.03 1.54
C LYS A 158 -4.02 16.70 0.80
N VAL A 159 -3.24 16.56 -0.27
CA VAL A 159 -3.20 15.32 -1.07
C VAL A 159 -2.61 14.17 -0.29
N LEU A 160 -1.48 14.38 0.42
CA LEU A 160 -0.82 13.34 1.21
C LEU A 160 -1.67 12.93 2.42
N SER A 161 -2.31 13.88 3.12
CA SER A 161 -3.25 13.55 4.20
C SER A 161 -4.43 12.72 3.69
N SER A 162 -4.95 13.02 2.49
CA SER A 162 -5.98 12.20 1.86
C SER A 162 -5.48 10.81 1.50
N ALA A 163 -4.22 10.66 1.06
CA ALA A 163 -3.61 9.36 0.82
C ALA A 163 -3.56 8.52 2.10
N ILE A 164 -3.12 9.11 3.22
CA ILE A 164 -3.06 8.43 4.52
C ILE A 164 -4.47 8.06 5.01
N SER A 165 -5.46 8.95 4.88
CA SER A 165 -6.85 8.67 5.23
C SER A 165 -7.46 7.52 4.43
N CYS A 166 -7.02 7.35 3.17
CA CYS A 166 -7.37 6.20 2.34
C CYS A 166 -6.56 4.93 2.68
N LYS A 167 -5.76 4.95 3.74
CA LYS A 167 -4.89 3.84 4.17
C LYS A 167 -3.88 3.42 3.09
N ALA A 168 -3.38 4.39 2.30
CA ALA A 168 -2.34 4.13 1.31
C ALA A 168 -1.04 3.69 2.02
N ASP A 169 -0.48 2.57 1.59
CA ASP A 169 0.72 1.95 2.14
C ASP A 169 2.00 2.33 1.36
N ILE A 170 2.09 3.61 1.00
CA ILE A 170 3.22 4.18 0.24
C ILE A 170 4.14 4.96 1.18
N GLU A 171 5.29 4.40 1.50
CA GLU A 171 6.30 4.96 2.42
C GLU A 171 6.66 6.42 2.09
N GLU A 172 6.88 6.74 0.81
CA GLU A 172 7.23 8.10 0.37
C GLU A 172 6.18 9.15 0.74
N ALA A 173 4.88 8.77 0.79
CA ALA A 173 3.81 9.67 1.20
C ALA A 173 3.94 10.06 2.67
N PHE A 174 4.27 9.09 3.54
CA PHE A 174 4.49 9.32 4.98
C PHE A 174 5.71 10.22 5.22
N ILE A 175 6.84 9.90 4.59
CA ILE A 175 8.08 10.66 4.74
C ILE A 175 7.91 12.10 4.23
N THR A 176 7.24 12.27 3.08
CA THR A 176 7.02 13.61 2.52
C THR A 176 6.07 14.42 3.40
N LEU A 177 5.02 13.82 3.94
CA LEU A 177 4.10 14.49 4.86
C LEU A 177 4.79 14.85 6.18
N ALA A 178 5.66 13.98 6.71
CA ALA A 178 6.48 14.27 7.89
C ALA A 178 7.37 15.51 7.66
N LYS A 179 8.01 15.63 6.50
CA LYS A 179 8.79 16.83 6.13
C LYS A 179 7.96 18.11 6.19
N ILE A 180 6.72 18.06 5.69
CA ILE A 180 5.81 19.20 5.74
C ILE A 180 5.46 19.55 7.19
N TYR A 181 5.10 18.55 8.00
CA TYR A 181 4.75 18.77 9.41
C TYR A 181 5.93 19.31 10.23
N ARG A 182 7.16 18.88 9.97
CA ARG A 182 8.36 19.46 10.61
C ARG A 182 8.58 20.93 10.21
N GLN A 183 8.38 21.29 8.94
CA GLN A 183 8.48 22.69 8.49
C GLN A 183 7.39 23.58 9.12
N GLU A 184 6.27 23.02 9.52
CA GLU A 184 5.16 23.73 10.17
C GLU A 184 5.22 23.66 11.71
N ASP A 185 6.25 23.04 12.31
CA ASP A 185 6.36 22.77 13.76
C ASP A 185 5.13 22.03 14.32
N ASN A 186 4.52 21.14 13.50
CA ASN A 186 3.29 20.44 13.83
C ASN A 186 3.58 19.04 14.44
N GLU A 187 3.90 19.02 15.73
CA GLU A 187 4.21 17.77 16.46
C GLU A 187 2.99 16.83 16.58
N LEU A 188 1.76 17.38 16.67
CA LEU A 188 0.55 16.56 16.69
C LEU A 188 0.38 15.80 15.35
N GLY A 189 0.61 16.48 14.23
CA GLY A 189 0.57 15.83 12.92
C GLY A 189 1.62 14.73 12.76
N ILE A 190 2.80 14.87 13.37
CA ILE A 190 3.81 13.81 13.41
C ILE A 190 3.33 12.62 14.25
N SER A 191 2.71 12.87 15.41
CA SER A 191 2.18 11.80 16.25
C SER A 191 1.09 10.99 15.54
N ASP A 192 0.13 11.68 14.91
CA ASP A 192 -0.95 11.06 14.12
C ASP A 192 -0.39 10.24 12.95
N LEU A 193 0.68 10.74 12.32
CA LEU A 193 1.33 10.05 11.21
C LEU A 193 2.05 8.77 11.66
N VAL A 194 2.66 8.79 12.84
CA VAL A 194 3.27 7.59 13.44
C VAL A 194 2.21 6.52 13.76
N GLU A 195 1.05 6.92 14.29
CA GLU A 195 -0.07 6.00 14.51
C GLU A 195 -0.58 5.42 13.18
N ALA A 196 -0.67 6.23 12.13
CA ALA A 196 -1.10 5.78 10.81
C ALA A 196 -0.15 4.75 10.17
N CYS A 197 1.09 4.61 10.66
CA CYS A 197 2.05 3.59 10.21
C CYS A 197 1.61 2.15 10.52
N ASP A 198 0.54 1.93 11.29
CA ASP A 198 -0.03 0.60 11.55
C ASP A 198 -0.55 -0.12 10.29
N CYS A 199 -0.66 0.57 9.17
CA CYS A 199 -0.98 -0.05 7.88
C CYS A 199 0.18 -0.88 7.28
N PHE A 200 1.41 -0.73 7.79
CA PHE A 200 2.60 -1.46 7.35
C PHE A 200 2.88 -2.69 8.22
N ASP A 201 3.65 -3.64 7.67
CA ASP A 201 4.24 -4.70 8.48
C ASP A 201 5.28 -4.13 9.47
N GLU A 202 5.58 -4.87 10.54
CA GLU A 202 6.43 -4.41 11.64
C GLU A 202 7.83 -3.94 11.21
N LEU A 203 8.44 -4.59 10.21
CA LEU A 203 9.78 -4.20 9.74
C LEU A 203 9.74 -2.87 8.99
N ARG A 204 8.78 -2.72 8.07
CA ARG A 204 8.57 -1.47 7.31
C ARG A 204 8.13 -0.35 8.23
N LYS A 205 7.20 -0.61 9.15
CA LYS A 205 6.72 0.34 10.16
C LYS A 205 7.88 0.94 10.95
N ASN A 206 8.74 0.10 11.55
CA ASN A 206 9.89 0.56 12.32
C ASN A 206 10.86 1.40 11.48
N ASN A 207 11.11 1.01 10.23
CA ASN A 207 11.95 1.77 9.32
C ASN A 207 11.36 3.15 9.02
N ILE A 208 10.05 3.22 8.71
CA ILE A 208 9.34 4.47 8.40
C ILE A 208 9.34 5.40 9.63
N ILE A 209 9.06 4.88 10.83
CA ILE A 209 9.10 5.67 12.07
C ILE A 209 10.49 6.25 12.31
N ASN A 210 11.56 5.48 12.11
CA ASN A 210 12.92 5.98 12.22
C ASN A 210 13.22 7.09 11.20
N GLN A 211 12.74 6.96 9.98
CA GLN A 211 12.87 7.99 8.95
C GLN A 211 12.08 9.25 9.31
N ILE A 212 10.84 9.13 9.81
CA ILE A 212 10.04 10.27 10.30
C ILE A 212 10.75 10.99 11.44
N ALA A 213 11.39 10.25 12.34
CA ALA A 213 12.13 10.83 13.47
C ALA A 213 13.43 11.54 13.02
N SER A 214 14.01 11.16 11.88
CA SER A 214 15.27 11.73 11.35
C SER A 214 15.06 12.97 10.47
N VAL A 215 13.83 13.27 10.08
CA VAL A 215 13.42 14.44 9.30
C VAL A 215 13.12 15.61 10.25
#